data_15891bed850598c89b794b6346e02054
#
_entry.id   15891bed850598c89b794b6346e02054
#
_cell.length_a   1.000
_cell.length_b   1.000
_cell.length_c   1.000
_cell.angle_alpha   90.00
_cell.angle_beta   90.00
_cell.angle_gamma   90.00
#
_symmetry.space_group_name_H-M   'P 1'
#
loop_
_entity.id
_entity.type
_entity.pdbx_description
1 polymer ?
#
loop_
_entity_poly.entity_id
_entity_poly.type
_entity_poly.pdbx_seq_one_letter_code
_entity_poly.pdbx_strand_id
1 'polypeptide(L)'
;MTDRVVSSCASAIAKVNWRAACFALGLAAVVGFSSASRAADAGNWIGSWTSSAQPAWGGDFPVPLGMPANLWKQTIRQTARLSIGGSRLRIVLSNEYGKTPLTIGAAEIALAGEAGKTKEGSAHAVTFGGNPTIVVPPGAPAISDPIDMSVDPLALVSVSLYLPEVTPLSTIHWDGHQTAYVGTGNQVANVDFKADSKMTQRAFLSEILVDAPAGARAVVAFGDSITDGDGSTVDGNDRWPDRLAERLAKVGGPPVAVLNEGISGAKILSDRMGTNALARFDTDVLSQPKADTVILMMGINDLGWPGSGLALHDPEPTAEAIIDGYKQLIARAHARGLRIIGATLTPFGDSFAGTPFEGYYTPEKEKIRVALNDFIRSGAFDGVIDFDRIVVDPQKPGYALPKYDKGDHLHPNAAGYEAMGGAIDLNTMTTN
;
A
#
# COMPACT_ATOMS: atom_id res chain seq x y z
N MET A 1 71.18 0.48 -26.75
CA MET A 1 71.58 -0.25 -27.97
C MET A 1 70.26 -0.31 -28.76
N THR A 2 70.11 0.68 -29.58
CA THR A 2 70.33 0.66 -31.05
C THR A 2 69.30 -0.25 -31.73
N ASP A 3 68.55 0.07 -32.70
CA ASP A 3 68.36 1.22 -33.59
C ASP A 3 67.23 0.83 -34.56
N ARG A 4 66.38 1.81 -34.91
CA ARG A 4 65.89 2.17 -36.22
C ARG A 4 65.91 1.11 -37.36
N VAL A 5 64.81 1.06 -38.13
CA VAL A 5 64.85 1.64 -39.51
C VAL A 5 63.41 1.81 -40.05
N VAL A 6 63.11 2.99 -40.61
CA VAL A 6 62.05 3.47 -41.41
C VAL A 6 62.21 3.07 -42.88
N SER A 7 61.11 2.82 -43.61
CA SER A 7 60.98 3.14 -45.06
C SER A 7 59.61 2.70 -45.55
N SER A 8 58.71 3.55 -45.95
CA SER A 8 58.54 4.38 -47.13
C SER A 8 58.41 3.62 -48.48
N CYS A 9 57.21 3.75 -49.07
CA CYS A 9 56.89 4.07 -50.47
C CYS A 9 55.50 3.62 -50.79
N ALA A 10 54.58 4.49 -51.04
CA ALA A 10 54.22 5.34 -52.17
C ALA A 10 53.54 4.63 -53.36
N SER A 11 52.30 5.03 -53.53
CA SER A 11 51.49 5.27 -54.75
C SER A 11 51.44 4.29 -55.90
N ALA A 12 50.20 3.92 -56.26
CA ALA A 12 49.79 3.93 -57.69
C ALA A 12 48.26 4.13 -57.81
N ILE A 13 47.95 5.22 -58.47
CA ILE A 13 46.62 5.59 -58.93
C ILE A 13 46.40 4.83 -60.26
N ALA A 14 45.29 4.18 -60.44
CA ALA A 14 44.79 3.80 -61.75
C ALA A 14 43.30 4.12 -61.87
N LYS A 15 43.00 5.10 -62.70
CA LYS A 15 41.71 5.40 -63.25
C LYS A 15 41.28 4.27 -64.21
N VAL A 16 39.99 3.96 -64.29
CA VAL A 16 39.28 3.72 -65.55
C VAL A 16 37.80 3.48 -65.33
N ASN A 17 37.03 4.42 -65.85
CA ASN A 17 35.87 4.37 -66.72
C ASN A 17 34.51 3.80 -66.35
N TRP A 18 33.58 4.69 -66.41
CA TRP A 18 32.14 4.53 -66.62
C TRP A 18 31.82 3.81 -67.97
N ARG A 19 30.85 2.92 -67.94
CA ARG A 19 29.66 2.90 -68.84
C ARG A 19 28.79 1.66 -68.64
N ALA A 20 27.47 1.96 -68.73
CA ALA A 20 26.33 1.10 -69.11
C ALA A 20 25.58 0.36 -68.03
N ALA A 21 24.58 0.93 -67.55
CA ALA A 21 23.12 0.68 -67.60
C ALA A 21 22.68 -0.78 -67.83
N CYS A 22 21.93 -1.34 -66.88
CA CYS A 22 20.67 -2.10 -67.17
C CYS A 22 19.75 -2.07 -65.94
N PHE A 23 18.55 -1.67 -66.22
CA PHE A 23 17.35 -1.68 -65.35
C PHE A 23 17.08 -3.10 -64.82
N ALA A 24 16.95 -3.22 -63.46
CA ALA A 24 16.18 -4.28 -62.84
C ALA A 24 15.32 -3.64 -61.76
N LEU A 25 14.03 -3.43 -62.05
CA LEU A 25 13.02 -3.08 -61.09
C LEU A 25 12.88 -4.26 -60.10
N GLY A 26 13.54 -4.16 -58.95
CA GLY A 26 13.24 -4.99 -57.80
C GLY A 26 12.17 -4.28 -56.95
N LEU A 27 10.94 -4.78 -57.01
CA LEU A 27 9.83 -4.40 -56.13
C LEU A 27 10.18 -4.86 -54.72
N ALA A 28 10.83 -3.99 -53.93
CA ALA A 28 10.96 -4.21 -52.48
C ALA A 28 9.60 -3.91 -51.86
N ALA A 29 8.84 -4.94 -51.57
CA ALA A 29 7.70 -4.84 -50.66
C ALA A 29 8.22 -4.43 -49.30
N VAL A 30 8.16 -3.13 -49.00
CA VAL A 30 8.30 -2.61 -47.64
C VAL A 30 7.09 -3.09 -46.86
N VAL A 31 7.22 -4.23 -46.20
CA VAL A 31 6.29 -4.61 -45.15
C VAL A 31 6.50 -3.56 -44.03
N GLY A 32 5.69 -2.52 -44.11
CA GLY A 32 5.58 -1.55 -43.04
C GLY A 32 5.07 -2.28 -41.78
N PHE A 33 5.99 -2.67 -40.90
CA PHE A 33 5.62 -2.87 -39.51
C PHE A 33 5.16 -1.50 -39.01
N SER A 34 3.85 -1.28 -39.08
CA SER A 34 3.21 -0.23 -38.30
C SER A 34 3.47 -0.62 -36.84
N SER A 35 4.58 -0.15 -36.30
CA SER A 35 4.71 0.04 -34.87
C SER A 35 3.61 1.02 -34.52
N ALA A 36 2.42 0.50 -34.18
CA ALA A 36 1.46 1.29 -33.45
C ALA A 36 2.20 1.67 -32.16
N SER A 37 2.81 2.86 -32.19
CA SER A 37 3.21 3.57 -30.99
C SER A 37 1.92 3.62 -30.15
N ARG A 38 1.78 2.70 -29.22
CA ARG A 38 0.76 2.78 -28.20
C ARG A 38 1.05 4.09 -27.50
N ALA A 39 0.31 5.14 -27.83
CA ALA A 39 0.37 6.41 -27.15
C ALA A 39 0.35 6.08 -25.65
N ALA A 40 1.31 6.63 -24.90
CA ALA A 40 1.33 6.46 -23.45
C ALA A 40 -0.09 6.73 -22.98
N ASP A 41 -0.67 5.77 -22.24
CA ASP A 41 -2.07 5.85 -21.83
C ASP A 41 -2.23 7.04 -20.90
N ALA A 42 -2.72 8.13 -21.45
CA ALA A 42 -2.87 9.44 -20.80
C ALA A 42 -4.04 9.46 -19.79
N GLY A 43 -4.39 8.33 -19.19
CA GLY A 43 -5.46 8.23 -18.19
C GLY A 43 -5.19 9.12 -16.97
N ASN A 44 -6.28 9.52 -16.31
CA ASN A 44 -6.25 10.27 -15.05
C ASN A 44 -6.08 9.31 -13.86
N TRP A 45 -4.96 8.58 -13.85
CA TRP A 45 -4.69 7.51 -12.88
C TRP A 45 -4.49 8.05 -11.47
N ILE A 46 -5.17 7.41 -10.51
CA ILE A 46 -5.09 7.71 -9.09
C ILE A 46 -5.31 6.41 -8.30
N GLY A 47 -4.65 6.27 -7.16
CA GLY A 47 -4.92 5.18 -6.23
C GLY A 47 -6.36 5.21 -5.74
N SER A 48 -7.00 4.06 -5.68
CA SER A 48 -8.34 3.90 -5.09
C SER A 48 -8.35 2.91 -3.95
N TRP A 49 -7.33 2.07 -3.89
CA TRP A 49 -7.06 1.15 -2.79
C TRP A 49 -5.56 0.89 -2.73
N THR A 50 -5.01 0.84 -1.50
CA THR A 50 -3.61 0.52 -1.23
C THR A 50 -3.46 -0.46 -0.09
N SER A 51 -2.28 -1.05 0.02
CA SER A 51 -1.86 -1.96 1.06
C SER A 51 -0.33 -1.89 1.16
N SER A 52 0.16 -1.16 2.16
CA SER A 52 1.61 -0.98 2.38
C SER A 52 2.34 -2.31 2.44
N ALA A 53 3.42 -2.43 1.70
CA ALA A 53 4.23 -3.64 1.69
C ALA A 53 5.01 -3.81 3.01
N GLN A 54 5.07 -5.03 3.50
CA GLN A 54 5.82 -5.42 4.68
C GLN A 54 6.73 -6.62 4.37
N PRO A 55 7.92 -6.70 5.00
CA PRO A 55 8.70 -7.94 4.98
C PRO A 55 8.01 -9.02 5.82
N ALA A 56 8.04 -10.26 5.36
CA ALA A 56 7.71 -11.39 6.21
C ALA A 56 8.81 -11.59 7.27
N TRP A 57 8.41 -11.88 8.51
CA TRP A 57 9.34 -12.14 9.62
C TRP A 57 9.42 -13.62 9.97
N GLY A 58 10.49 -14.01 10.66
CA GLY A 58 10.72 -15.38 11.10
C GLY A 58 10.09 -15.70 12.45
N GLY A 59 10.28 -16.95 12.88
CA GLY A 59 9.76 -17.45 14.17
C GLY A 59 10.49 -16.91 15.41
N ASP A 60 11.46 -16.03 15.24
CA ASP A 60 12.15 -15.28 16.31
C ASP A 60 11.33 -14.09 16.82
N PHE A 61 10.26 -13.73 16.11
CA PHE A 61 9.34 -12.68 16.54
C PHE A 61 8.09 -13.28 17.18
N PRO A 62 7.61 -12.74 18.33
CA PRO A 62 6.54 -13.36 19.12
C PRO A 62 5.16 -13.35 18.47
N VAL A 63 4.96 -12.53 17.44
CA VAL A 63 3.69 -12.45 16.70
C VAL A 63 3.77 -13.41 15.51
N PRO A 64 2.91 -14.43 15.41
CA PRO A 64 2.94 -15.37 14.29
C PRO A 64 2.44 -14.70 13.00
N LEU A 65 3.06 -15.04 11.85
CA LEU A 65 2.58 -14.57 10.55
C LEU A 65 1.17 -15.05 10.20
N GLY A 66 0.79 -16.24 10.66
CA GLY A 66 -0.55 -16.80 10.39
C GLY A 66 -0.80 -17.17 8.93
N MET A 67 0.25 -17.30 8.10
CA MET A 67 0.17 -17.61 6.68
C MET A 67 1.25 -18.63 6.28
N PRO A 68 1.10 -19.35 5.13
CA PRO A 68 2.12 -20.27 4.66
C PRO A 68 3.41 -19.53 4.27
N ALA A 69 4.55 -20.21 4.42
CA ALA A 69 5.85 -19.62 4.04
C ALA A 69 5.99 -19.41 2.52
N ASN A 70 5.30 -20.22 1.71
CA ASN A 70 5.30 -20.14 0.26
C ASN A 70 4.03 -20.71 -0.33
N LEU A 71 3.74 -20.34 -1.59
CA LEU A 71 2.73 -20.94 -2.46
C LEU A 71 3.40 -21.63 -3.65
N TRP A 72 2.81 -22.67 -4.18
CA TRP A 72 3.29 -23.44 -5.32
C TRP A 72 2.16 -24.03 -6.13
N LYS A 73 2.07 -23.68 -7.42
CA LYS A 73 0.98 -24.10 -8.30
C LYS A 73 -0.39 -23.81 -7.69
N GLN A 74 -0.53 -22.64 -7.08
CA GLN A 74 -1.73 -22.19 -6.38
C GLN A 74 -2.16 -20.83 -6.89
N THR A 75 -3.44 -20.56 -6.77
CA THR A 75 -4.04 -19.25 -6.98
C THR A 75 -4.37 -18.64 -5.64
N ILE A 76 -3.96 -17.38 -5.44
CA ILE A 76 -4.45 -16.54 -4.35
C ILE A 76 -5.48 -15.55 -4.91
N ARG A 77 -6.65 -15.46 -4.27
CA ARG A 77 -7.69 -14.48 -4.58
C ARG A 77 -7.87 -13.54 -3.41
N GLN A 78 -7.70 -12.24 -3.65
CA GLN A 78 -7.72 -11.19 -2.65
C GLN A 78 -8.79 -10.16 -2.99
N THR A 79 -9.61 -9.78 -2.01
CA THR A 79 -10.66 -8.78 -2.19
C THR A 79 -10.17 -7.42 -1.71
N ALA A 80 -10.50 -6.36 -2.44
CA ALA A 80 -10.22 -4.97 -2.11
C ALA A 80 -11.48 -4.13 -2.26
N ARG A 81 -11.69 -3.16 -1.35
CA ARG A 81 -12.76 -2.17 -1.44
C ARG A 81 -12.17 -0.86 -1.97
N LEU A 82 -12.59 -0.47 -3.16
CA LEU A 82 -12.15 0.78 -3.78
C LEU A 82 -12.77 1.98 -3.07
N SER A 83 -12.01 3.04 -2.82
CA SER A 83 -12.53 4.26 -2.20
C SER A 83 -13.28 5.15 -3.20
N ILE A 84 -12.80 5.22 -4.44
CA ILE A 84 -13.45 5.95 -5.54
C ILE A 84 -13.62 5.04 -6.75
N GLY A 85 -14.55 5.41 -7.65
CA GLY A 85 -14.77 4.73 -8.92
C GLY A 85 -13.94 5.30 -10.07
N GLY A 86 -13.98 4.60 -11.20
CA GLY A 86 -13.33 5.00 -12.43
C GLY A 86 -13.77 4.17 -13.62
N SER A 87 -13.34 4.59 -14.81
CA SER A 87 -13.72 3.94 -16.09
C SER A 87 -12.84 2.75 -16.42
N ARG A 88 -11.61 2.72 -15.91
CA ARG A 88 -10.61 1.66 -16.10
C ARG A 88 -9.83 1.43 -14.83
N LEU A 89 -9.19 0.27 -14.74
CA LEU A 89 -8.37 -0.12 -13.59
C LEU A 89 -6.95 -0.46 -14.02
N ARG A 90 -6.02 -0.39 -13.06
CA ARG A 90 -4.70 -1.03 -13.08
C ARG A 90 -4.46 -1.66 -11.72
N ILE A 91 -3.73 -2.76 -11.68
CA ILE A 91 -3.20 -3.30 -10.42
C ILE A 91 -1.70 -3.06 -10.34
N VAL A 92 -1.21 -2.87 -9.13
CA VAL A 92 0.22 -2.82 -8.83
C VAL A 92 0.58 -4.02 -7.97
N LEU A 93 1.59 -4.75 -8.39
CA LEU A 93 2.19 -5.85 -7.65
C LEU A 93 3.53 -5.40 -7.10
N SER A 94 3.89 -5.87 -5.92
CA SER A 94 5.18 -5.56 -5.28
C SER A 94 5.95 -6.83 -4.96
N ASN A 95 7.25 -6.85 -5.30
CA ASN A 95 8.23 -7.82 -4.84
C ASN A 95 9.32 -7.12 -4.00
N GLU A 96 8.94 -6.06 -3.28
CA GLU A 96 9.85 -5.15 -2.57
C GLU A 96 10.78 -5.87 -1.60
N TYR A 97 10.23 -6.81 -0.82
CA TYR A 97 11.01 -7.60 0.14
C TYR A 97 11.40 -8.98 -0.39
N GLY A 98 11.13 -9.26 -1.67
CA GLY A 98 11.54 -10.50 -2.33
C GLY A 98 13.05 -10.61 -2.50
N LYS A 99 13.58 -11.82 -2.29
CA LYS A 99 14.99 -12.16 -2.57
C LYS A 99 15.15 -12.95 -3.87
N THR A 100 14.04 -13.39 -4.44
CA THR A 100 13.97 -14.12 -5.71
C THR A 100 12.95 -13.45 -6.63
N PRO A 101 13.05 -13.64 -7.96
CA PRO A 101 12.02 -13.16 -8.87
C PRO A 101 10.63 -13.72 -8.53
N LEU A 102 9.60 -12.89 -8.63
CA LEU A 102 8.20 -13.26 -8.47
C LEU A 102 7.59 -13.53 -9.84
N THR A 103 7.23 -14.79 -10.11
CA THR A 103 6.56 -15.18 -11.36
C THR A 103 5.05 -15.21 -11.17
N ILE A 104 4.32 -14.38 -11.91
CA ILE A 104 2.87 -14.44 -12.03
C ILE A 104 2.51 -15.14 -13.35
N GLY A 105 1.93 -16.34 -13.27
CA GLY A 105 1.58 -17.15 -14.44
C GLY A 105 0.24 -16.76 -15.08
N ALA A 106 -0.66 -16.15 -14.33
CA ALA A 106 -1.90 -15.55 -14.79
C ALA A 106 -2.45 -14.60 -13.72
N ALA A 107 -3.17 -13.57 -14.14
CA ALA A 107 -3.88 -12.67 -13.24
C ALA A 107 -5.23 -12.26 -13.80
N GLU A 108 -6.21 -12.05 -12.92
CA GLU A 108 -7.56 -11.61 -13.26
C GLU A 108 -8.11 -10.67 -12.20
N ILE A 109 -8.91 -9.70 -12.61
CA ILE A 109 -9.71 -8.86 -11.72
C ILE A 109 -11.18 -8.99 -12.08
N ALA A 110 -12.06 -9.01 -11.08
CA ALA A 110 -13.50 -9.09 -11.24
C ALA A 110 -14.21 -8.35 -10.09
N LEU A 111 -15.50 -8.07 -10.24
CA LEU A 111 -16.32 -7.65 -9.09
C LEU A 111 -16.41 -8.81 -8.10
N ALA A 112 -16.20 -8.52 -6.82
CA ALA A 112 -16.27 -9.51 -5.76
C ALA A 112 -17.72 -9.98 -5.55
N GLY A 113 -17.90 -11.26 -5.33
CA GLY A 113 -19.09 -11.91 -4.82
C GLY A 113 -18.87 -12.40 -3.39
N GLU A 114 -19.80 -13.16 -2.85
CA GLU A 114 -19.73 -13.75 -1.52
C GLU A 114 -18.75 -14.93 -1.47
N ALA A 115 -18.11 -15.14 -0.32
CA ALA A 115 -17.29 -16.31 -0.01
C ALA A 115 -16.20 -16.65 -1.06
N GLY A 116 -15.54 -15.63 -1.60
CA GLY A 116 -14.46 -15.78 -2.59
C GLY A 116 -14.94 -16.03 -4.02
N LYS A 117 -16.23 -15.98 -4.28
CA LYS A 117 -16.77 -15.96 -5.66
C LYS A 117 -16.50 -14.62 -6.33
N THR A 118 -16.62 -14.59 -7.64
CA THR A 118 -16.71 -13.36 -8.42
C THR A 118 -18.10 -13.22 -9.03
N LYS A 119 -18.50 -12.00 -9.39
CA LYS A 119 -19.76 -11.80 -10.14
C LYS A 119 -19.58 -12.28 -11.56
N GLU A 120 -20.51 -13.11 -12.04
CA GLU A 120 -20.48 -13.64 -13.38
C GLU A 120 -20.44 -12.51 -14.43
N GLY A 121 -19.65 -12.69 -15.48
CA GLY A 121 -19.50 -11.71 -16.57
C GLY A 121 -18.68 -10.44 -16.21
N SER A 122 -18.14 -10.33 -15.00
CA SER A 122 -17.36 -9.16 -14.57
C SER A 122 -15.84 -9.38 -14.64
N ALA A 123 -15.40 -10.56 -15.06
CA ALA A 123 -13.99 -10.93 -15.06
C ALA A 123 -13.23 -10.31 -16.23
N HIS A 124 -12.06 -9.77 -15.95
CA HIS A 124 -11.13 -9.20 -16.92
C HIS A 124 -9.72 -9.77 -16.68
N ALA A 125 -9.15 -10.32 -17.76
CA ALA A 125 -7.75 -10.76 -17.73
C ALA A 125 -6.82 -9.56 -17.53
N VAL A 126 -5.81 -9.74 -16.68
CA VAL A 126 -4.79 -8.72 -16.42
C VAL A 126 -3.55 -9.05 -17.25
N THR A 127 -3.00 -8.05 -17.94
CA THR A 127 -1.76 -8.17 -18.71
C THR A 127 -0.72 -7.15 -18.27
N PHE A 128 0.53 -7.41 -18.65
CA PHE A 128 1.69 -6.58 -18.35
C PHE A 128 2.50 -6.40 -19.65
N GLY A 129 2.43 -5.20 -20.23
CA GLY A 129 3.00 -4.92 -21.54
C GLY A 129 2.42 -5.80 -22.67
N GLY A 130 1.13 -6.15 -22.58
CA GLY A 130 0.42 -7.03 -23.48
C GLY A 130 0.59 -8.54 -23.20
N ASN A 131 1.39 -8.93 -22.20
CA ASN A 131 1.63 -10.33 -21.83
C ASN A 131 0.76 -10.75 -20.64
N PRO A 132 0.18 -11.96 -20.64
CA PRO A 132 -0.63 -12.47 -19.52
C PRO A 132 0.23 -12.91 -18.32
N THR A 133 1.54 -12.96 -18.48
CA THR A 133 2.51 -13.39 -17.47
C THR A 133 3.54 -12.29 -17.21
N ILE A 134 4.08 -12.25 -16.01
CA ILE A 134 5.19 -11.35 -15.68
C ILE A 134 6.15 -12.02 -14.69
N VAL A 135 7.42 -11.65 -14.79
CA VAL A 135 8.45 -11.94 -13.78
C VAL A 135 8.89 -10.61 -13.18
N VAL A 136 8.58 -10.40 -11.90
CA VAL A 136 8.91 -9.18 -11.16
C VAL A 136 10.24 -9.38 -10.42
N PRO A 137 11.30 -8.61 -10.74
CA PRO A 137 12.58 -8.71 -10.04
C PRO A 137 12.47 -8.46 -8.54
N PRO A 138 13.40 -8.96 -7.71
CA PRO A 138 13.50 -8.57 -6.32
C PRO A 138 13.60 -7.05 -6.13
N GLY A 139 12.89 -6.53 -5.15
CA GLY A 139 12.88 -5.10 -4.84
C GLY A 139 12.02 -4.23 -5.77
N ALA A 140 11.39 -4.81 -6.80
CA ALA A 140 10.66 -4.03 -7.80
C ALA A 140 9.14 -4.13 -7.67
N PRO A 141 8.39 -3.06 -8.00
CA PRO A 141 6.98 -3.14 -8.31
C PRO A 141 6.74 -3.50 -9.78
N ALA A 142 5.52 -3.90 -10.10
CA ALA A 142 5.04 -4.06 -11.47
C ALA A 142 3.61 -3.52 -11.59
N ILE A 143 3.37 -2.71 -12.61
CA ILE A 143 2.04 -2.18 -12.92
C ILE A 143 1.45 -2.90 -14.13
N SER A 144 0.16 -3.22 -14.08
CA SER A 144 -0.55 -3.85 -15.19
C SER A 144 -0.83 -2.88 -16.33
N ASP A 145 -1.16 -3.41 -17.49
CA ASP A 145 -1.83 -2.64 -18.53
C ASP A 145 -3.19 -2.12 -18.04
N PRO A 146 -3.78 -1.08 -18.68
CA PRO A 146 -5.14 -0.65 -18.40
C PRO A 146 -6.14 -1.78 -18.63
N ILE A 147 -7.09 -1.89 -17.72
CA ILE A 147 -8.17 -2.88 -17.76
C ILE A 147 -9.47 -2.11 -17.97
N ASP A 148 -10.16 -2.38 -19.10
CA ASP A 148 -11.44 -1.74 -19.46
C ASP A 148 -12.57 -2.29 -18.57
N MET A 149 -12.58 -1.88 -17.32
CA MET A 149 -13.55 -2.28 -16.30
C MET A 149 -13.99 -1.03 -15.52
N SER A 150 -15.20 -0.59 -15.75
CA SER A 150 -15.79 0.51 -14.99
C SER A 150 -16.26 0.04 -13.63
N VAL A 151 -15.98 0.82 -12.60
CA VAL A 151 -16.36 0.53 -11.21
C VAL A 151 -16.93 1.77 -10.53
N ASP A 152 -17.91 1.55 -9.67
CA ASP A 152 -18.48 2.57 -8.80
C ASP A 152 -17.59 2.84 -7.56
N PRO A 153 -17.72 4.00 -6.91
CA PRO A 153 -17.13 4.21 -5.59
C PRO A 153 -17.57 3.11 -4.61
N LEU A 154 -16.67 2.72 -3.73
CA LEU A 154 -16.87 1.69 -2.71
C LEU A 154 -17.13 0.27 -3.27
N ALA A 155 -16.90 0.05 -4.56
CA ALA A 155 -17.01 -1.28 -5.17
C ALA A 155 -16.00 -2.25 -4.55
N LEU A 156 -16.45 -3.50 -4.34
CA LEU A 156 -15.58 -4.61 -3.97
C LEU A 156 -15.10 -5.31 -5.24
N VAL A 157 -13.79 -5.41 -5.39
CA VAL A 157 -13.15 -6.15 -6.48
C VAL A 157 -12.30 -7.29 -5.93
N SER A 158 -12.20 -8.38 -6.69
CA SER A 158 -11.33 -9.52 -6.39
C SER A 158 -10.20 -9.57 -7.41
N VAL A 159 -8.95 -9.61 -6.94
CA VAL A 159 -7.76 -9.87 -7.75
C VAL A 159 -7.29 -11.29 -7.49
N SER A 160 -7.17 -12.07 -8.56
CA SER A 160 -6.68 -13.45 -8.52
C SER A 160 -5.31 -13.52 -9.18
N LEU A 161 -4.32 -14.10 -8.48
CA LEU A 161 -2.95 -14.28 -8.98
C LEU A 161 -2.59 -15.77 -8.95
N TYR A 162 -2.20 -16.34 -10.08
CA TYR A 162 -1.69 -17.71 -10.14
C TYR A 162 -0.16 -17.73 -10.04
N LEU A 163 0.34 -18.49 -9.08
CA LEU A 163 1.76 -18.67 -8.77
C LEU A 163 2.20 -20.07 -9.22
N PRO A 164 2.81 -20.21 -10.41
CA PRO A 164 3.14 -21.51 -11.00
C PRO A 164 4.35 -22.17 -10.33
N GLU A 165 5.25 -21.39 -9.74
CA GLU A 165 6.51 -21.82 -9.14
C GLU A 165 6.44 -21.77 -7.62
N VAL A 166 7.45 -22.33 -6.94
CA VAL A 166 7.59 -22.15 -5.50
C VAL A 166 7.88 -20.67 -5.22
N THR A 167 6.90 -20.00 -4.66
CA THR A 167 6.92 -18.55 -4.44
C THR A 167 6.91 -18.25 -2.94
N PRO A 168 8.04 -17.80 -2.35
CA PRO A 168 8.05 -17.34 -0.97
C PRO A 168 7.14 -16.14 -0.77
N LEU A 169 6.32 -16.15 0.28
CA LEU A 169 5.49 -15.02 0.66
C LEU A 169 6.32 -14.01 1.46
N SER A 170 7.19 -13.29 0.77
CA SER A 170 8.19 -12.38 1.34
C SER A 170 7.78 -10.92 1.34
N THR A 171 6.89 -10.53 0.42
CA THR A 171 6.28 -9.20 0.36
C THR A 171 4.79 -9.36 0.66
N ILE A 172 4.40 -8.92 1.84
CA ILE A 172 3.07 -9.14 2.40
C ILE A 172 2.48 -7.84 2.95
N HIS A 173 1.23 -7.90 3.36
CA HIS A 173 0.62 -6.99 4.32
C HIS A 173 -0.10 -7.87 5.36
N TRP A 174 0.34 -7.76 6.61
CA TRP A 174 -0.02 -8.74 7.63
C TRP A 174 -1.47 -8.61 8.10
N ASP A 175 -1.95 -7.40 8.33
CA ASP A 175 -3.24 -7.14 8.97
C ASP A 175 -4.31 -6.65 7.97
N GLY A 176 -4.52 -7.43 6.91
CA GLY A 176 -5.41 -7.03 5.82
C GLY A 176 -6.89 -6.94 6.16
N HIS A 177 -7.36 -7.53 7.28
CA HIS A 177 -8.77 -7.56 7.71
C HIS A 177 -9.79 -7.89 6.61
N GLN A 178 -9.34 -8.59 5.57
CA GLN A 178 -10.15 -9.02 4.44
C GLN A 178 -9.77 -10.44 4.07
N THR A 179 -10.73 -11.33 3.93
CA THR A 179 -10.47 -12.73 3.61
C THR A 179 -9.83 -12.87 2.23
N ALA A 180 -8.65 -13.48 2.19
CA ALA A 180 -8.00 -13.99 0.99
C ALA A 180 -8.17 -15.50 0.91
N TYR A 181 -8.36 -16.02 -0.30
CA TYR A 181 -8.60 -17.44 -0.58
C TYR A 181 -7.43 -18.00 -1.34
N VAL A 182 -6.92 -19.15 -0.91
CA VAL A 182 -5.84 -19.88 -1.59
C VAL A 182 -6.37 -21.21 -2.07
N GLY A 183 -6.15 -21.54 -3.34
CA GLY A 183 -6.60 -22.80 -3.93
C GLY A 183 -5.60 -23.39 -4.91
N THR A 184 -5.57 -24.71 -5.02
CA THR A 184 -4.67 -25.45 -5.89
C THR A 184 -5.00 -25.21 -7.37
N GLY A 185 -3.96 -25.09 -8.19
CA GLY A 185 -4.03 -24.91 -9.63
C GLY A 185 -4.30 -23.48 -10.07
N ASN A 186 -4.41 -23.28 -11.39
CA ASN A 186 -4.78 -21.99 -11.96
C ASN A 186 -6.30 -21.85 -11.94
N GLN A 187 -6.80 -21.05 -11.02
CA GLN A 187 -8.22 -20.78 -10.81
C GLN A 187 -8.57 -19.29 -11.01
N VAL A 188 -7.72 -18.52 -11.69
CA VAL A 188 -7.94 -17.06 -11.83
C VAL A 188 -9.31 -16.77 -12.44
N ALA A 189 -9.72 -17.51 -13.47
CA ALA A 189 -10.98 -17.31 -14.18
C ALA A 189 -12.20 -18.02 -13.57
N ASN A 190 -12.03 -18.75 -12.46
CA ASN A 190 -13.14 -19.48 -11.86
C ASN A 190 -14.06 -18.53 -11.09
N VAL A 191 -15.32 -18.43 -11.49
CA VAL A 191 -16.35 -17.72 -10.73
C VAL A 191 -16.47 -18.34 -9.33
N ASP A 192 -16.65 -19.66 -9.28
CA ASP A 192 -16.67 -20.46 -8.04
C ASP A 192 -15.24 -20.89 -7.68
N PHE A 193 -14.59 -20.13 -6.83
CA PHE A 193 -13.25 -20.44 -6.39
C PHE A 193 -13.22 -21.62 -5.41
N LYS A 194 -12.39 -22.62 -5.69
CA LYS A 194 -12.20 -23.78 -4.82
C LYS A 194 -11.04 -23.49 -3.84
N ALA A 195 -11.38 -22.97 -2.68
CA ALA A 195 -10.39 -22.66 -1.66
C ALA A 195 -9.96 -23.89 -0.87
N ASP A 196 -8.66 -24.11 -0.77
CA ASP A 196 -8.07 -25.13 0.14
C ASP A 196 -7.83 -24.51 1.53
N SER A 197 -7.55 -23.19 1.58
CA SER A 197 -7.34 -22.42 2.81
C SER A 197 -7.74 -20.97 2.65
N LYS A 198 -7.79 -20.27 3.79
CA LYS A 198 -8.08 -18.84 3.87
C LYS A 198 -7.05 -18.17 4.77
N MET A 199 -6.82 -16.89 4.54
CA MET A 199 -6.01 -16.03 5.39
C MET A 199 -6.56 -14.60 5.35
N THR A 200 -6.15 -13.75 6.31
CA THR A 200 -6.50 -12.32 6.33
C THR A 200 -5.35 -11.43 5.86
N GLN A 201 -4.17 -12.03 5.68
CA GLN A 201 -3.00 -11.37 5.13
C GLN A 201 -3.14 -11.18 3.63
N ARG A 202 -2.39 -10.22 3.09
CA ARG A 202 -2.26 -9.99 1.65
C ARG A 202 -0.87 -10.37 1.18
N ALA A 203 -0.76 -10.72 -0.10
CA ALA A 203 0.52 -11.04 -0.72
C ALA A 203 0.61 -10.37 -2.10
N PHE A 204 1.71 -9.67 -2.32
CA PHE A 204 2.13 -9.05 -3.59
C PHE A 204 1.25 -7.95 -4.15
N LEU A 205 -0.06 -7.93 -3.91
CA LEU A 205 -0.97 -6.88 -4.35
C LEU A 205 -0.82 -5.67 -3.44
N SER A 206 -0.29 -4.56 -3.96
CA SER A 206 -0.01 -3.34 -3.18
C SER A 206 -0.95 -2.18 -3.48
N GLU A 207 -1.49 -2.08 -4.72
CA GLU A 207 -2.33 -0.95 -5.08
C GLU A 207 -3.31 -1.32 -6.22
N ILE A 208 -4.46 -0.65 -6.23
CA ILE A 208 -5.38 -0.62 -7.37
C ILE A 208 -5.63 0.84 -7.74
N LEU A 209 -5.23 1.18 -8.96
CA LEU A 209 -5.45 2.50 -9.56
C LEU A 209 -6.75 2.49 -10.36
N VAL A 210 -7.41 3.63 -10.40
CA VAL A 210 -8.56 3.88 -11.29
C VAL A 210 -8.27 5.07 -12.20
N ASP A 211 -8.81 5.04 -13.43
CA ASP A 211 -8.87 6.19 -14.32
C ASP A 211 -10.08 7.04 -13.92
N ALA A 212 -9.84 7.99 -13.02
CA ALA A 212 -10.87 8.77 -12.35
C ALA A 212 -11.28 10.01 -13.15
N PRO A 213 -12.43 10.61 -12.87
CA PRO A 213 -12.83 11.90 -13.43
C PRO A 213 -11.80 13.00 -13.14
N ALA A 214 -11.79 14.04 -13.96
CA ALA A 214 -10.92 15.20 -13.77
C ALA A 214 -11.15 15.86 -12.41
N GLY A 215 -10.06 16.35 -11.79
CA GLY A 215 -10.09 16.94 -10.45
C GLY A 215 -10.08 15.94 -9.30
N ALA A 216 -10.08 14.63 -9.56
CA ALA A 216 -9.89 13.63 -8.52
C ALA A 216 -8.52 13.80 -7.83
N ARG A 217 -8.50 13.58 -6.51
CA ARG A 217 -7.31 13.70 -5.66
C ARG A 217 -7.33 12.65 -4.56
N ALA A 218 -6.22 12.46 -3.84
CA ALA A 218 -6.12 11.44 -2.80
C ALA A 218 -5.71 12.03 -1.45
N VAL A 219 -6.30 11.45 -0.40
CA VAL A 219 -5.89 11.57 1.00
C VAL A 219 -5.24 10.26 1.41
N VAL A 220 -4.02 10.31 1.91
CA VAL A 220 -3.30 9.14 2.40
C VAL A 220 -3.45 9.06 3.92
N ALA A 221 -4.04 7.98 4.42
CA ALA A 221 -4.09 7.66 5.84
C ALA A 221 -2.83 6.86 6.20
N PHE A 222 -1.82 7.52 6.77
CA PHE A 222 -0.52 6.95 7.07
C PHE A 222 -0.38 6.70 8.58
N GLY A 223 -0.24 5.43 8.97
CA GLY A 223 -0.34 5.10 10.38
C GLY A 223 0.16 3.70 10.75
N ASP A 224 -0.23 3.30 11.95
CA ASP A 224 0.03 2.00 12.55
C ASP A 224 -1.23 1.10 12.51
N SER A 225 -1.33 0.12 13.44
CA SER A 225 -2.46 -0.82 13.53
C SER A 225 -3.83 -0.15 13.65
N ILE A 226 -3.92 1.03 14.28
CA ILE A 226 -5.20 1.74 14.44
C ILE A 226 -5.65 2.35 13.10
N THR A 227 -4.71 2.68 12.22
CA THR A 227 -5.01 3.11 10.84
C THR A 227 -5.23 1.91 9.93
N ASP A 228 -4.41 0.88 10.04
CA ASP A 228 -4.52 -0.40 9.35
C ASP A 228 -5.88 -1.06 9.62
N GLY A 229 -6.32 -1.03 10.88
CA GLY A 229 -7.67 -1.39 11.28
C GLY A 229 -7.76 -2.59 12.21
N ASP A 230 -6.73 -2.87 13.01
CA ASP A 230 -6.80 -3.93 14.03
C ASP A 230 -7.99 -3.70 14.96
N GLY A 231 -8.83 -4.72 15.15
CA GLY A 231 -10.10 -4.64 15.88
C GLY A 231 -11.32 -4.31 15.02
N SER A 232 -11.14 -3.97 13.74
CA SER A 232 -12.25 -3.86 12.78
C SER A 232 -12.84 -5.24 12.44
N THR A 233 -14.04 -5.24 11.87
CA THR A 233 -14.70 -6.48 11.45
C THR A 233 -14.04 -7.06 10.21
N VAL A 234 -13.60 -8.32 10.26
CA VAL A 234 -13.09 -9.01 9.06
C VAL A 234 -14.16 -8.99 7.97
N ASP A 235 -13.78 -8.59 6.76
CA ASP A 235 -14.64 -8.36 5.59
C ASP A 235 -15.66 -7.21 5.77
N GLY A 236 -15.65 -6.49 6.91
CA GLY A 236 -16.58 -5.42 7.23
C GLY A 236 -16.27 -4.08 6.56
N ASN A 237 -15.00 -3.84 6.23
CA ASN A 237 -14.53 -2.54 5.71
C ASN A 237 -15.04 -1.37 6.56
N ASP A 238 -14.82 -1.45 7.87
CA ASP A 238 -15.33 -0.52 8.87
C ASP A 238 -14.23 0.16 9.71
N ARG A 239 -13.01 0.24 9.17
CA ARG A 239 -11.87 1.01 9.70
C ARG A 239 -12.18 2.51 9.62
N TRP A 240 -11.50 3.35 10.38
CA TRP A 240 -11.73 4.79 10.27
C TRP A 240 -11.44 5.37 8.86
N PRO A 241 -10.43 4.89 8.08
CA PRO A 241 -10.26 5.34 6.70
C PRO A 241 -11.41 4.90 5.78
N ASP A 242 -11.99 3.70 6.01
CA ASP A 242 -13.17 3.23 5.25
C ASP A 242 -14.38 4.13 5.53
N ARG A 243 -14.61 4.53 6.79
CA ARG A 243 -15.69 5.46 7.18
C ARG A 243 -15.48 6.85 6.58
N LEU A 244 -14.24 7.32 6.51
CA LEU A 244 -13.92 8.56 5.81
C LEU A 244 -14.24 8.45 4.32
N ALA A 245 -13.84 7.36 3.66
CA ALA A 245 -14.15 7.12 2.25
C ALA A 245 -15.67 7.08 1.98
N GLU A 246 -16.45 6.40 2.83
CA GLU A 246 -17.91 6.37 2.74
C GLU A 246 -18.56 7.75 2.86
N ARG A 247 -18.02 8.61 3.71
CA ARG A 247 -18.50 9.97 3.89
C ARG A 247 -18.14 10.85 2.70
N LEU A 248 -16.91 10.76 2.20
CA LEU A 248 -16.44 11.50 1.04
C LEU A 248 -17.16 11.08 -0.25
N ALA A 249 -17.48 9.81 -0.40
CA ALA A 249 -18.28 9.33 -1.55
C ALA A 249 -19.69 9.94 -1.62
N LYS A 250 -20.21 10.48 -0.52
CA LYS A 250 -21.51 11.16 -0.44
C LYS A 250 -21.43 12.67 -0.66
N VAL A 251 -20.20 13.24 -0.65
CA VAL A 251 -19.98 14.66 -0.92
C VAL A 251 -19.94 14.87 -2.42
N GLY A 252 -20.67 15.88 -2.92
CA GLY A 252 -20.61 16.25 -4.32
C GLY A 252 -19.25 16.88 -4.69
N GLY A 253 -18.97 16.93 -5.99
CA GLY A 253 -17.74 17.50 -6.53
C GLY A 253 -16.73 16.46 -7.01
N PRO A 254 -15.47 16.85 -7.25
CA PRO A 254 -14.43 15.92 -7.67
C PRO A 254 -14.19 14.82 -6.62
N PRO A 255 -14.01 13.55 -7.03
CA PRO A 255 -13.80 12.44 -6.11
C PRO A 255 -12.53 12.63 -5.25
N VAL A 256 -12.61 12.21 -4.01
CA VAL A 256 -11.46 12.18 -3.08
C VAL A 256 -11.23 10.73 -2.65
N ALA A 257 -10.13 10.16 -3.13
CA ALA A 257 -9.71 8.82 -2.72
C ALA A 257 -9.17 8.84 -1.29
N VAL A 258 -9.40 7.76 -0.56
CA VAL A 258 -8.76 7.50 0.74
C VAL A 258 -7.90 6.25 0.59
N LEU A 259 -6.60 6.42 0.78
CA LEU A 259 -5.59 5.37 0.66
C LEU A 259 -5.12 4.99 2.07
N ASN A 260 -5.35 3.74 2.46
CA ASN A 260 -4.93 3.27 3.77
C ASN A 260 -3.51 2.69 3.67
N GLU A 261 -2.54 3.42 4.22
CA GLU A 261 -1.14 3.05 4.34
C GLU A 261 -0.76 2.80 5.81
N GLY A 262 -1.70 2.27 6.58
CA GLY A 262 -1.46 1.73 7.92
C GLY A 262 -0.64 0.44 7.84
N ILE A 263 0.19 0.20 8.84
CA ILE A 263 0.90 -1.06 9.06
C ILE A 263 0.82 -1.40 10.55
N SER A 264 0.22 -2.52 10.90
CA SER A 264 0.17 -3.00 12.28
C SER A 264 1.57 -3.14 12.87
N GLY A 265 1.78 -2.58 14.07
CA GLY A 265 3.08 -2.56 14.73
C GLY A 265 4.07 -1.51 14.20
N ALA A 266 3.70 -0.68 13.22
CA ALA A 266 4.59 0.33 12.66
C ALA A 266 5.01 1.38 13.69
N LYS A 267 6.26 1.82 13.57
CA LYS A 267 6.90 2.83 14.39
C LYS A 267 7.45 3.96 13.52
N ILE A 268 7.68 5.11 14.13
CA ILE A 268 8.28 6.25 13.44
C ILE A 268 9.78 6.04 13.30
N LEU A 269 10.44 5.58 14.38
CA LEU A 269 11.89 5.64 14.53
C LEU A 269 12.63 4.33 14.20
N SER A 270 11.95 3.19 14.19
CA SER A 270 12.63 1.89 14.00
C SER A 270 11.74 0.87 13.29
N ASP A 271 12.38 -0.09 12.62
CA ASP A 271 11.71 -1.19 11.93
C ASP A 271 11.23 -2.26 12.93
N ARG A 272 10.34 -3.12 12.49
CA ARG A 272 9.98 -4.44 13.05
C ARG A 272 8.96 -5.17 12.20
N MET A 273 7.64 -5.00 12.45
CA MET A 273 6.59 -5.59 11.61
C MET A 273 6.52 -4.94 10.22
N GLY A 274 7.11 -3.77 10.08
CA GLY A 274 7.29 -3.05 8.82
C GLY A 274 8.49 -2.12 8.90
N THR A 275 8.83 -1.53 7.78
CA THR A 275 9.83 -0.46 7.68
C THR A 275 9.30 0.77 8.43
N ASN A 276 10.19 1.48 9.13
CA ASN A 276 9.83 2.66 9.91
C ASN A 276 9.23 3.77 9.02
N ALA A 277 8.40 4.61 9.64
CA ALA A 277 7.68 5.66 8.93
C ALA A 277 8.60 6.61 8.15
N LEU A 278 9.73 6.98 8.76
CA LEU A 278 10.69 7.87 8.10
C LEU A 278 11.25 7.28 6.80
N ALA A 279 11.45 5.97 6.75
CA ALA A 279 11.99 5.30 5.56
C ALA A 279 10.91 5.05 4.49
N ARG A 280 9.70 4.57 4.88
CA ARG A 280 8.64 4.23 3.93
C ARG A 280 7.78 5.40 3.45
N PHE A 281 7.96 6.61 4.02
CA PHE A 281 7.14 7.79 3.69
C PHE A 281 7.18 8.17 2.21
N ASP A 282 8.34 8.03 1.55
CA ASP A 282 8.44 8.33 0.12
C ASP A 282 7.64 7.33 -0.72
N THR A 283 7.71 6.05 -0.39
CA THR A 283 7.03 4.98 -1.13
C THR A 283 5.52 5.02 -0.89
N ASP A 284 5.10 5.14 0.36
CA ASP A 284 3.70 4.95 0.72
C ASP A 284 2.88 6.25 0.62
N VAL A 285 3.53 7.41 0.71
CA VAL A 285 2.83 8.71 0.70
C VAL A 285 3.23 9.57 -0.49
N LEU A 286 4.54 9.89 -0.62
CA LEU A 286 4.98 10.90 -1.58
C LEU A 286 4.95 10.43 -3.04
N SER A 287 4.93 9.11 -3.28
CA SER A 287 4.79 8.52 -4.61
C SER A 287 3.33 8.36 -5.06
N GLN A 288 2.37 8.54 -4.16
CA GLN A 288 0.95 8.33 -4.48
C GLN A 288 0.45 9.36 -5.49
N PRO A 289 -0.07 8.92 -6.65
CA PRO A 289 -0.54 9.84 -7.68
C PRO A 289 -1.65 10.75 -7.14
N LYS A 290 -1.49 12.07 -7.33
CA LYS A 290 -2.48 13.08 -6.94
C LYS A 290 -2.80 13.11 -5.44
N ALA A 291 -1.98 12.55 -4.60
CA ALA A 291 -2.05 12.81 -3.18
C ALA A 291 -1.79 14.30 -2.93
N ASP A 292 -2.66 14.95 -2.17
CA ASP A 292 -2.52 16.33 -1.75
C ASP A 292 -2.55 16.49 -0.22
N THR A 293 -3.01 15.47 0.47
CA THR A 293 -3.16 15.47 1.93
C THR A 293 -2.73 14.12 2.50
N VAL A 294 -1.99 14.15 3.60
CA VAL A 294 -1.69 12.98 4.42
C VAL A 294 -2.24 13.17 5.82
N ILE A 295 -2.92 12.17 6.37
CA ILE A 295 -3.32 12.10 7.78
C ILE A 295 -2.32 11.18 8.46
N LEU A 296 -1.53 11.72 9.38
CA LEU A 296 -0.53 10.97 10.14
C LEU A 296 -1.06 10.61 11.52
N MET A 297 -1.19 9.32 11.81
CA MET A 297 -1.47 8.77 13.12
C MET A 297 -0.50 7.64 13.43
N MET A 298 0.57 7.92 14.14
CA MET A 298 1.62 6.94 14.47
C MET A 298 2.46 7.40 15.63
N GLY A 299 3.05 6.48 16.38
CA GLY A 299 3.94 6.76 17.51
C GLY A 299 3.61 5.92 18.75
N ILE A 300 2.43 5.31 18.82
CA ILE A 300 2.04 4.51 19.99
C ILE A 300 2.92 3.25 20.14
N ASN A 301 3.38 2.67 19.04
CA ASN A 301 4.29 1.52 19.07
C ASN A 301 5.72 1.90 19.44
N ASP A 302 6.15 3.13 19.11
CA ASP A 302 7.43 3.66 19.60
C ASP A 302 7.45 3.69 21.13
N LEU A 303 6.32 4.02 21.77
CA LEU A 303 6.15 4.02 23.22
C LEU A 303 5.92 2.62 23.80
N GLY A 304 5.01 1.87 23.21
CA GLY A 304 4.48 0.65 23.81
C GLY A 304 5.45 -0.53 23.76
N TRP A 305 6.21 -0.68 22.67
CA TRP A 305 7.06 -1.87 22.47
C TRP A 305 8.24 -1.96 23.44
N PRO A 306 9.06 -0.90 23.65
CA PRO A 306 10.19 -0.97 24.57
C PRO A 306 9.74 -1.39 25.98
N GLY A 307 10.46 -2.36 26.56
CA GLY A 307 10.14 -2.90 27.89
C GLY A 307 8.93 -3.83 27.97
N SER A 308 8.21 -4.06 26.87
CA SER A 308 7.14 -5.07 26.78
C SER A 308 7.67 -6.39 26.20
N GLY A 309 6.83 -7.45 26.20
CA GLY A 309 7.17 -8.71 25.57
C GLY A 309 7.43 -8.66 24.06
N LEU A 310 7.13 -7.53 23.41
CA LEU A 310 7.44 -7.31 21.99
C LEU A 310 8.89 -6.87 21.76
N ALA A 311 9.47 -6.10 22.72
CA ALA A 311 10.82 -5.56 22.61
C ALA A 311 11.41 -5.27 24.00
N LEU A 312 11.60 -6.30 24.80
CA LEU A 312 11.95 -6.22 26.23
C LEU A 312 13.24 -5.42 26.52
N HIS A 313 14.17 -5.43 25.58
CA HIS A 313 15.50 -4.81 25.75
C HIS A 313 15.70 -3.55 24.89
N ASP A 314 14.69 -3.15 24.12
CA ASP A 314 14.78 -1.93 23.30
C ASP A 314 14.75 -0.70 24.24
N PRO A 315 15.55 0.35 23.97
CA PRO A 315 15.52 1.57 24.75
C PRO A 315 14.20 2.32 24.55
N GLU A 316 13.66 2.88 25.63
CA GLU A 316 12.48 3.77 25.52
C GLU A 316 12.89 5.08 24.83
N PRO A 317 12.15 5.51 23.78
CA PRO A 317 12.40 6.80 23.15
C PRO A 317 11.92 7.93 24.04
N THR A 318 12.49 9.13 23.86
CA THR A 318 11.97 10.34 24.46
C THR A 318 10.86 10.95 23.59
N ALA A 319 10.02 11.80 24.19
CA ALA A 319 9.02 12.57 23.43
C ALA A 319 9.68 13.40 22.32
N GLU A 320 10.83 14.02 22.63
CA GLU A 320 11.58 14.86 21.69
C GLU A 320 12.03 14.07 20.46
N ALA A 321 12.51 12.83 20.63
CA ALA A 321 12.96 12.01 19.51
C ALA A 321 11.81 11.69 18.53
N ILE A 322 10.61 11.38 19.05
CA ILE A 322 9.42 11.12 18.23
C ILE A 322 8.92 12.41 17.57
N ILE A 323 8.91 13.53 18.32
CA ILE A 323 8.56 14.85 17.78
C ILE A 323 9.52 15.27 16.65
N ASP A 324 10.81 14.98 16.76
CA ASP A 324 11.76 15.25 15.68
C ASP A 324 11.45 14.37 14.45
N GLY A 325 11.02 13.13 14.65
CA GLY A 325 10.46 12.31 13.58
C GLY A 325 9.25 12.96 12.90
N TYR A 326 8.28 13.46 13.66
CA TYR A 326 7.14 14.21 13.12
C TYR A 326 7.58 15.43 12.30
N LYS A 327 8.52 16.23 12.80
CA LYS A 327 9.06 17.40 12.08
C LYS A 327 9.69 17.01 10.75
N GLN A 328 10.39 15.85 10.67
CA GLN A 328 10.93 15.34 9.40
C GLN A 328 9.83 14.97 8.40
N LEU A 329 8.77 14.28 8.86
CA LEU A 329 7.63 13.93 8.00
C LEU A 329 6.89 15.19 7.50
N ILE A 330 6.68 16.18 8.39
CA ILE A 330 6.07 17.48 8.03
C ILE A 330 6.92 18.18 6.96
N ALA A 331 8.22 18.33 7.19
CA ALA A 331 9.11 19.00 6.24
C ALA A 331 9.12 18.30 4.86
N ARG A 332 9.09 16.96 4.83
CA ARG A 332 9.08 16.19 3.58
C ARG A 332 7.75 16.27 2.85
N ALA A 333 6.60 16.26 3.57
CA ALA A 333 5.29 16.50 2.99
C ALA A 333 5.23 17.89 2.33
N HIS A 334 5.63 18.95 3.06
CA HIS A 334 5.66 20.32 2.55
C HIS A 334 6.60 20.48 1.36
N ALA A 335 7.76 19.83 1.34
CA ALA A 335 8.69 19.84 0.21
C ALA A 335 8.08 19.27 -1.08
N ARG A 336 7.02 18.50 -0.98
CA ARG A 336 6.24 17.95 -2.11
C ARG A 336 4.89 18.64 -2.31
N GLY A 337 4.61 19.70 -1.56
CA GLY A 337 3.35 20.44 -1.64
C GLY A 337 2.14 19.69 -1.05
N LEU A 338 2.36 18.66 -0.24
CA LEU A 338 1.29 17.97 0.47
C LEU A 338 0.98 18.66 1.79
N ARG A 339 -0.30 18.74 2.12
CA ARG A 339 -0.75 19.06 3.47
C ARG A 339 -0.59 17.84 4.37
N ILE A 340 -0.18 18.05 5.61
CA ILE A 340 -0.07 17.00 6.61
C ILE A 340 -0.91 17.31 7.84
N ILE A 341 -1.90 16.46 8.10
CA ILE A 341 -2.82 16.57 9.22
C ILE A 341 -2.35 15.62 10.32
N GLY A 342 -2.10 16.14 11.51
CA GLY A 342 -1.76 15.31 12.66
C GLY A 342 -3.01 14.74 13.31
N ALA A 343 -3.06 13.43 13.49
CA ALA A 343 -4.09 12.80 14.30
C ALA A 343 -3.52 12.40 15.66
N THR A 344 -4.23 12.73 16.76
CA THR A 344 -3.75 12.45 18.10
C THR A 344 -3.79 10.95 18.40
N LEU A 345 -2.78 10.48 19.16
CA LEU A 345 -2.68 9.10 19.63
C LEU A 345 -3.81 8.83 20.62
N THR A 346 -4.56 7.75 20.41
CA THR A 346 -5.65 7.31 21.27
C THR A 346 -5.14 6.92 22.68
N PRO A 347 -6.00 6.95 23.71
CA PRO A 347 -5.68 6.41 25.03
C PRO A 347 -5.30 4.92 24.94
N PHE A 348 -4.37 4.47 25.79
CA PHE A 348 -3.88 3.09 25.80
C PHE A 348 -3.68 2.51 27.20
N GLY A 349 -4.35 3.11 28.20
CA GLY A 349 -4.26 2.67 29.59
C GLY A 349 -4.59 1.20 29.76
N ASP A 350 -3.73 0.47 30.48
CA ASP A 350 -3.79 -0.98 30.72
C ASP A 350 -3.68 -1.84 29.43
N SER A 351 -3.14 -1.29 28.32
CA SER A 351 -2.94 -2.08 27.08
C SER A 351 -2.15 -3.34 27.35
N PHE A 352 -2.72 -4.48 26.90
CA PHE A 352 -2.16 -5.83 27.04
C PHE A 352 -1.87 -6.27 28.47
N ALA A 353 -2.49 -5.66 29.50
CA ALA A 353 -2.32 -6.08 30.88
C ALA A 353 -2.67 -7.58 31.07
N GLY A 354 -1.82 -8.31 31.80
CA GLY A 354 -2.00 -9.74 32.04
C GLY A 354 -1.77 -10.63 30.81
N THR A 355 -1.20 -10.11 29.74
CA THR A 355 -0.80 -10.88 28.54
C THR A 355 0.73 -11.00 28.44
N PRO A 356 1.27 -11.84 27.53
CA PRO A 356 2.71 -11.85 27.26
C PRO A 356 3.31 -10.52 26.80
N PHE A 357 2.48 -9.56 26.43
CA PHE A 357 2.88 -8.21 25.99
C PHE A 357 2.71 -7.15 27.07
N GLU A 358 2.50 -7.57 28.33
CA GLU A 358 2.49 -6.67 29.49
C GLU A 358 3.72 -5.75 29.50
N GLY A 359 3.55 -4.54 30.04
CA GLY A 359 4.58 -3.49 29.97
C GLY A 359 4.45 -2.58 28.73
N TYR A 360 3.49 -2.85 27.83
CA TYR A 360 3.18 -1.96 26.74
C TYR A 360 2.73 -0.59 27.21
N TYR A 361 1.89 -0.54 28.25
CA TYR A 361 1.50 0.67 28.97
C TYR A 361 2.28 0.82 30.27
N THR A 362 2.74 2.03 30.56
CA THR A 362 3.15 2.49 31.91
C THR A 362 2.71 3.96 32.10
N PRO A 363 2.59 4.44 33.36
CA PRO A 363 2.29 5.87 33.60
C PRO A 363 3.34 6.82 33.01
N GLU A 364 4.59 6.39 32.87
CA GLU A 364 5.66 7.16 32.24
C GLU A 364 5.44 7.30 30.75
N LYS A 365 5.08 6.21 30.06
CA LYS A 365 4.73 6.20 28.64
C LYS A 365 3.49 7.05 28.34
N GLU A 366 2.50 7.05 29.26
CA GLU A 366 1.33 7.94 29.14
C GLU A 366 1.73 9.41 29.15
N LYS A 367 2.70 9.83 29.99
CA LYS A 367 3.20 11.21 29.97
C LYS A 367 3.81 11.58 28.64
N ILE A 368 4.52 10.62 27.99
CA ILE A 368 5.08 10.83 26.65
C ILE A 368 3.94 10.95 25.63
N ARG A 369 2.93 10.06 25.66
CA ARG A 369 1.77 10.15 24.75
C ARG A 369 1.08 11.51 24.87
N VAL A 370 0.87 12.00 26.09
CA VAL A 370 0.26 13.33 26.32
C VAL A 370 1.12 14.43 25.70
N ALA A 371 2.44 14.39 25.90
CA ALA A 371 3.36 15.38 25.30
C ALA A 371 3.34 15.34 23.76
N LEU A 372 3.24 14.14 23.17
CA LEU A 372 3.09 13.99 21.72
C LEU A 372 1.76 14.59 21.23
N ASN A 373 0.66 14.32 21.93
CA ASN A 373 -0.65 14.88 21.61
C ASN A 373 -0.69 16.40 21.77
N ASP A 374 0.00 16.95 22.75
CA ASP A 374 0.16 18.41 22.90
C ASP A 374 0.94 19.01 21.73
N PHE A 375 2.01 18.35 21.27
CA PHE A 375 2.72 18.77 20.07
C PHE A 375 1.81 18.70 18.82
N ILE A 376 1.04 17.62 18.66
CA ILE A 376 0.09 17.51 17.54
C ILE A 376 -0.92 18.65 17.55
N ARG A 377 -1.43 19.03 18.73
CA ARG A 377 -2.40 20.12 18.93
C ARG A 377 -1.77 21.52 18.83
N SER A 378 -0.44 21.64 18.83
CA SER A 378 0.26 22.94 18.92
C SER A 378 0.18 23.82 17.67
N GLY A 379 -0.34 23.30 16.56
CA GLY A 379 -0.35 23.97 15.26
C GLY A 379 0.91 23.71 14.43
N ALA A 380 1.72 22.70 14.79
CA ALA A 380 2.88 22.27 13.98
C ALA A 380 2.46 21.55 12.68
N PHE A 381 1.30 20.95 12.67
CA PHE A 381 0.66 20.34 11.50
C PHE A 381 -0.29 21.33 10.80
N ASP A 382 -0.64 21.08 9.55
CA ASP A 382 -1.57 21.91 8.77
C ASP A 382 -3.04 21.78 9.25
N GLY A 383 -3.29 20.86 10.15
CA GLY A 383 -4.58 20.63 10.80
C GLY A 383 -4.46 19.49 11.82
N VAL A 384 -5.51 19.33 12.61
CA VAL A 384 -5.55 18.34 13.69
C VAL A 384 -6.85 17.54 13.63
N ILE A 385 -6.76 16.22 13.77
CA ILE A 385 -7.88 15.32 14.05
C ILE A 385 -7.69 14.79 15.47
N ASP A 386 -8.56 15.16 16.40
CA ASP A 386 -8.37 14.85 17.82
C ASP A 386 -9.05 13.53 18.21
N PHE A 387 -8.52 12.41 17.72
CA PHE A 387 -9.03 11.08 18.04
C PHE A 387 -8.97 10.73 19.52
N ASP A 388 -7.96 11.24 20.24
CA ASP A 388 -7.84 11.10 21.70
C ASP A 388 -9.13 11.56 22.39
N ARG A 389 -9.62 12.77 22.06
CA ARG A 389 -10.87 13.30 22.63
C ARG A 389 -12.12 12.58 22.21
N ILE A 390 -12.11 11.90 21.06
CA ILE A 390 -13.27 11.17 20.55
C ILE A 390 -13.48 9.87 21.33
N VAL A 391 -12.40 9.17 21.65
CA VAL A 391 -12.49 7.81 22.22
C VAL A 391 -12.20 7.75 23.71
N VAL A 392 -11.65 8.81 24.33
CA VAL A 392 -11.29 8.82 25.75
C VAL A 392 -12.50 8.64 26.67
N ASP A 393 -12.30 7.91 27.76
CA ASP A 393 -13.25 7.90 28.88
C ASP A 393 -13.08 9.20 29.70
N PRO A 394 -14.08 10.10 29.73
CA PRO A 394 -13.97 11.36 30.48
C PRO A 394 -13.86 11.15 32.00
N GLN A 395 -14.25 9.96 32.51
CA GLN A 395 -14.13 9.63 33.92
C GLN A 395 -12.78 8.98 34.26
N LYS A 396 -12.07 8.44 33.26
CA LYS A 396 -10.76 7.80 33.43
C LYS A 396 -9.82 8.25 32.31
N PRO A 397 -9.28 9.49 32.38
CA PRO A 397 -8.32 9.99 31.40
C PRO A 397 -7.15 9.00 31.17
N GLY A 398 -6.71 8.85 29.92
CA GLY A 398 -5.70 7.85 29.52
C GLY A 398 -6.28 6.50 29.15
N TYR A 399 -7.59 6.29 29.30
CA TYR A 399 -8.30 5.05 28.92
C TYR A 399 -9.36 5.34 27.86
N ALA A 400 -9.54 4.40 26.94
CA ALA A 400 -10.63 4.46 25.98
C ALA A 400 -11.97 4.11 26.66
N LEU A 401 -13.06 4.67 26.15
CA LEU A 401 -14.42 4.24 26.53
C LEU A 401 -14.59 2.74 26.24
N PRO A 402 -15.07 1.92 27.20
CA PRO A 402 -15.24 0.48 26.99
C PRO A 402 -16.05 0.09 25.75
N LYS A 403 -17.02 0.90 25.36
CA LYS A 403 -17.83 0.66 24.14
C LYS A 403 -17.05 0.77 22.83
N TYR A 404 -15.85 1.37 22.86
CA TYR A 404 -14.98 1.59 21.70
C TYR A 404 -13.76 0.67 21.67
N ASP A 405 -13.52 -0.06 22.76
CA ASP A 405 -12.38 -0.95 22.96
C ASP A 405 -12.69 -2.35 22.41
N LYS A 406 -11.76 -2.96 21.70
CA LYS A 406 -11.90 -4.35 21.26
C LYS A 406 -11.63 -5.37 22.39
N GLY A 407 -11.09 -4.90 23.52
CA GLY A 407 -10.79 -5.70 24.71
C GLY A 407 -9.31 -5.90 25.02
N ASP A 408 -8.40 -5.31 24.25
CA ASP A 408 -6.95 -5.27 24.54
C ASP A 408 -6.49 -3.92 25.09
N HIS A 409 -7.40 -2.98 25.24
CA HIS A 409 -7.20 -1.63 25.75
C HIS A 409 -6.25 -0.76 24.89
N LEU A 410 -6.04 -1.14 23.63
CA LEU A 410 -5.24 -0.41 22.65
C LEU A 410 -6.04 -0.10 21.37
N HIS A 411 -6.66 -1.13 20.80
CA HIS A 411 -7.28 -1.02 19.49
C HIS A 411 -8.79 -0.74 19.60
N PRO A 412 -9.30 0.19 18.80
CA PRO A 412 -10.73 0.41 18.68
C PRO A 412 -11.44 -0.82 18.07
N ASN A 413 -12.68 -1.06 18.47
CA ASN A 413 -13.59 -1.93 17.77
C ASN A 413 -14.33 -1.18 16.64
N ALA A 414 -15.23 -1.84 15.90
CA ALA A 414 -16.01 -1.23 14.82
C ALA A 414 -16.74 0.05 15.24
N ALA A 415 -17.28 0.10 16.47
CA ALA A 415 -17.96 1.31 16.99
C ALA A 415 -16.98 2.46 17.29
N GLY A 416 -15.76 2.13 17.75
CA GLY A 416 -14.67 3.10 17.92
C GLY A 416 -14.24 3.68 16.58
N TYR A 417 -14.04 2.84 15.58
CA TYR A 417 -13.71 3.27 14.22
C TYR A 417 -14.80 4.11 13.56
N GLU A 418 -16.06 3.77 13.77
CA GLU A 418 -17.19 4.59 13.33
C GLU A 418 -17.15 5.99 13.98
N ALA A 419 -16.90 6.07 15.29
CA ALA A 419 -16.78 7.34 16.00
C ALA A 419 -15.58 8.16 15.48
N MET A 420 -14.42 7.53 15.27
CA MET A 420 -13.22 8.19 14.74
C MET A 420 -13.46 8.73 13.33
N GLY A 421 -13.86 7.87 12.40
CA GLY A 421 -14.12 8.27 11.00
C GLY A 421 -15.25 9.29 10.88
N GLY A 422 -16.29 9.18 11.76
CA GLY A 422 -17.42 10.09 11.84
C GLY A 422 -17.06 11.50 12.31
N ALA A 423 -16.02 11.63 13.13
CA ALA A 423 -15.59 12.91 13.71
C ALA A 423 -14.70 13.76 12.79
N ILE A 424 -14.17 13.19 11.71
CA ILE A 424 -13.30 13.94 10.78
C ILE A 424 -14.11 15.04 10.09
N ASP A 425 -13.65 16.29 10.20
CA ASP A 425 -14.25 17.39 9.45
C ASP A 425 -13.90 17.28 7.96
N LEU A 426 -14.91 16.99 7.14
CA LEU A 426 -14.69 16.82 5.68
C LEU A 426 -14.23 18.10 5.00
N ASN A 427 -14.47 19.29 5.57
CA ASN A 427 -13.95 20.53 5.00
C ASN A 427 -12.42 20.54 5.00
N THR A 428 -11.77 19.94 6.02
CA THR A 428 -10.32 19.82 6.04
C THR A 428 -9.79 18.91 4.92
N MET A 429 -10.65 18.05 4.36
CA MET A 429 -10.32 17.12 3.28
C MET A 429 -10.75 17.63 1.90
N THR A 430 -11.63 18.63 1.80
CA THR A 430 -12.25 19.07 0.55
C THR A 430 -11.86 20.49 0.11
N THR A 431 -11.27 21.31 0.99
CA THR A 431 -10.77 22.65 0.67
C THR A 431 -9.33 22.57 0.16
N ASN A 432 -9.08 23.21 -0.99
CA ASN A 432 -7.74 23.47 -1.52
C ASN A 432 -7.03 24.57 -0.72
#